data_d2ddcccf75ac9bfac0562d02d36bd488
#
_entry.id   d2ddcccf75ac9bfac0562d02d36bd488
#
_cell.length_a   1.000
_cell.length_b   1.000
_cell.length_c   1.000
_cell.angle_alpha   90.00
_cell.angle_beta   90.00
_cell.angle_gamma   90.00
#
_symmetry.space_group_name_H-M   'P 1'
#
loop_
_entity.id
_entity.type
_entity.pdbx_description
1 polymer ?
#
loop_
_entity_poly.entity_id
_entity_poly.type
_entity_poly.pdbx_seq_one_letter_code
_entity_poly.pdbx_strand_id
1 'polypeptide(L)'
;IFFNLSVDQPGVQNINGIMFILITEMTSSTMFSAVTTFPLELPIFLREYGIGLYRTDVYFLSKSLSELPSFIFIPSLFIAIVYWMSGLYRTARAFFICYGILILVVNTSVSFGLIVSCMSETMDMALALAPPLLIPLFLLGGLLINIDSIPVYFKWLQYFSWFKYAFELIALNQWESIDNIGGCEGPNSSDCVFPNGHVVIEYFGLVESHWNLDISLLVTLMIGYRIIAFIILFIRARRSVS
;
A
#
# COMPACT_ATOMS: atom_id res chain seq x y z
N ILE A 1 -17.35 -5.27 12.27
CA ILE A 1 -18.02 -4.09 11.68
C ILE A 1 -18.31 -4.34 10.20
N PHE A 2 -17.35 -4.76 9.39
CA PHE A 2 -17.47 -4.99 7.94
C PHE A 2 -17.69 -6.47 7.62
N PHE A 3 -18.84 -7.00 8.01
CA PHE A 3 -19.19 -8.41 7.75
C PHE A 3 -20.33 -8.48 6.73
N ASN A 4 -20.11 -9.18 5.62
CA ASN A 4 -21.08 -9.41 4.54
C ASN A 4 -21.79 -8.12 4.10
N LEU A 5 -21.01 -7.18 3.56
CA LEU A 5 -21.52 -5.88 3.10
C LEU A 5 -22.48 -6.08 1.92
N SER A 6 -23.62 -5.39 1.97
CA SER A 6 -24.57 -5.35 0.85
C SER A 6 -24.11 -4.35 -0.22
N VAL A 7 -24.42 -4.68 -1.47
CA VAL A 7 -24.16 -3.80 -2.63
C VAL A 7 -25.40 -2.93 -2.85
N ASP A 8 -25.57 -1.94 -1.99
CA ASP A 8 -26.67 -0.95 -2.00
C ASP A 8 -26.09 0.47 -1.90
N GLN A 9 -26.92 1.51 -1.96
CA GLN A 9 -26.47 2.91 -1.95
C GLN A 9 -25.54 3.26 -0.74
N PRO A 10 -25.88 2.94 0.53
CA PRO A 10 -24.98 3.13 1.65
C PRO A 10 -23.81 2.14 1.67
N GLY A 11 -23.97 0.97 1.05
CA GLY A 11 -22.94 -0.07 0.93
C GLY A 11 -21.76 0.36 0.08
N VAL A 12 -21.95 1.21 -0.92
CA VAL A 12 -20.87 1.73 -1.78
C VAL A 12 -19.78 2.40 -0.94
N GLN A 13 -20.17 3.27 -0.01
CA GLN A 13 -19.21 3.96 0.86
C GLN A 13 -18.51 2.97 1.81
N ASN A 14 -19.24 1.99 2.34
CA ASN A 14 -18.68 0.96 3.24
C ASN A 14 -17.69 0.06 2.49
N ILE A 15 -17.98 -0.32 1.25
CA ILE A 15 -17.09 -1.14 0.41
C ILE A 15 -15.82 -0.37 0.07
N ASN A 16 -15.91 0.90 -0.32
CA ASN A 16 -14.73 1.73 -0.56
C ASN A 16 -13.92 1.94 0.74
N GLY A 17 -14.60 2.09 1.88
CA GLY A 17 -13.97 2.18 3.19
C GLY A 17 -13.18 0.93 3.56
N ILE A 18 -13.73 -0.29 3.36
CA ILE A 18 -13.01 -1.53 3.68
C ILE A 18 -11.80 -1.74 2.76
N MET A 19 -11.92 -1.41 1.46
CA MET A 19 -10.79 -1.50 0.53
C MET A 19 -9.63 -0.60 0.98
N PHE A 20 -9.94 0.62 1.38
CA PHE A 20 -8.94 1.56 1.88
C PHE A 20 -8.32 1.12 3.22
N ILE A 21 -9.14 0.57 4.13
CA ILE A 21 -8.67 -0.01 5.39
C ILE A 21 -7.75 -1.20 5.14
N LEU A 22 -8.05 -2.06 4.17
CA LEU A 22 -7.19 -3.17 3.78
C LEU A 22 -5.79 -2.70 3.35
N ILE A 23 -5.74 -1.69 2.49
CA ILE A 23 -4.46 -1.10 2.04
C ILE A 23 -3.70 -0.50 3.23
N THR A 24 -4.40 0.22 4.09
CA THR A 24 -3.81 0.90 5.25
C THR A 24 -3.27 -0.09 6.28
N GLU A 25 -4.03 -1.13 6.60
CA GLU A 25 -3.64 -2.16 7.56
C GLU A 25 -2.43 -2.94 7.05
N MET A 26 -2.44 -3.35 5.77
CA MET A 26 -1.31 -4.04 5.16
C MET A 26 -0.05 -3.16 5.15
N THR A 27 -0.20 -1.88 4.80
CA THR A 27 0.90 -0.91 4.82
C THR A 27 1.46 -0.73 6.21
N SER A 28 0.61 -0.44 7.20
CA SER A 28 1.03 -0.13 8.57
C SER A 28 1.71 -1.32 9.22
N SER A 29 1.08 -2.49 9.18
CA SER A 29 1.58 -3.71 9.80
C SER A 29 2.97 -4.09 9.26
N THR A 30 3.14 -4.09 7.95
CA THR A 30 4.40 -4.51 7.32
C THR A 30 5.50 -3.44 7.40
N MET A 31 5.14 -2.16 7.28
CA MET A 31 6.09 -1.06 7.47
C MET A 31 6.64 -1.05 8.91
N PHE A 32 5.76 -1.12 9.93
CA PHE A 32 6.20 -1.14 11.32
C PHE A 32 7.03 -2.39 11.65
N SER A 33 6.72 -3.55 11.04
CA SER A 33 7.56 -4.74 11.16
C SER A 33 8.98 -4.47 10.66
N ALA A 34 9.15 -3.86 9.49
CA ALA A 34 10.47 -3.51 8.96
C ALA A 34 11.18 -2.45 9.83
N VAL A 35 10.44 -1.44 10.32
CA VAL A 35 10.96 -0.36 11.17
C VAL A 35 11.44 -0.87 12.54
N THR A 36 10.83 -1.92 13.08
CA THR A 36 11.24 -2.50 14.37
C THR A 36 12.38 -3.50 14.23
N THR A 37 12.42 -4.28 13.16
CA THR A 37 13.40 -5.37 12.99
C THR A 37 14.75 -4.85 12.49
N PHE A 38 14.75 -4.02 11.46
CA PHE A 38 15.98 -3.62 10.79
C PHE A 38 16.96 -2.81 11.67
N PRO A 39 16.54 -1.84 12.51
CA PRO A 39 17.47 -1.10 13.36
C PRO A 39 18.16 -1.95 14.41
N LEU A 40 17.58 -3.09 14.79
CA LEU A 40 18.20 -4.03 15.75
C LEU A 40 19.36 -4.81 15.11
N GLU A 41 19.27 -5.11 13.83
CA GLU A 41 20.29 -5.84 13.08
C GLU A 41 21.41 -4.91 12.54
N LEU A 42 21.08 -3.65 12.32
CA LEU A 42 21.98 -2.67 11.71
C LEU A 42 23.33 -2.50 12.46
N PRO A 43 23.41 -2.43 13.80
CA PRO A 43 24.67 -2.36 14.51
C PRO A 43 25.56 -3.60 14.32
N ILE A 44 24.94 -4.78 14.21
CA ILE A 44 25.65 -6.04 13.95
C ILE A 44 26.25 -5.99 12.55
N PHE A 45 25.43 -5.63 11.56
CA PHE A 45 25.87 -5.45 10.16
C PHE A 45 27.04 -4.47 10.06
N LEU A 46 26.99 -3.30 10.70
CA LEU A 46 28.04 -2.29 10.63
C LEU A 46 29.37 -2.77 11.24
N ARG A 47 29.32 -3.56 12.31
CA ARG A 47 30.51 -4.20 12.91
C ARG A 47 31.12 -5.25 11.99
N GLU A 48 30.31 -6.10 11.39
CA GLU A 48 30.75 -7.16 10.48
C GLU A 48 31.30 -6.58 9.16
N TYR A 49 30.68 -5.52 8.65
CA TYR A 49 31.18 -4.77 7.50
C TYR A 49 32.54 -4.12 7.81
N GLY A 50 32.74 -3.57 9.03
CA GLY A 50 34.00 -2.95 9.45
C GLY A 50 35.17 -3.93 9.53
N ILE A 51 34.91 -5.22 9.80
CA ILE A 51 35.91 -6.30 9.79
C ILE A 51 36.12 -6.90 8.39
N GLY A 52 35.31 -6.45 7.39
CA GLY A 52 35.44 -6.91 6.00
C GLY A 52 34.84 -8.28 5.70
N LEU A 53 33.90 -8.78 6.53
CA LEU A 53 33.30 -10.10 6.34
C LEU A 53 32.50 -10.21 5.05
N TYR A 54 31.71 -9.19 4.70
CA TYR A 54 30.92 -9.15 3.48
C TYR A 54 30.60 -7.74 3.02
N ARG A 55 30.14 -7.64 1.77
CA ARG A 55 29.79 -6.36 1.13
C ARG A 55 28.34 -5.98 1.42
N THR A 56 28.03 -4.69 1.41
CA THR A 56 26.69 -4.13 1.65
C THR A 56 25.64 -4.67 0.68
N ASP A 57 26.00 -4.86 -0.60
CA ASP A 57 25.11 -5.39 -1.63
C ASP A 57 24.65 -6.82 -1.31
N VAL A 58 25.58 -7.68 -0.87
CA VAL A 58 25.28 -9.07 -0.51
C VAL A 58 24.35 -9.12 0.72
N TYR A 59 24.65 -8.31 1.76
CA TYR A 59 23.81 -8.23 2.94
C TYR A 59 22.38 -7.77 2.59
N PHE A 60 22.23 -6.66 1.87
CA PHE A 60 20.94 -6.10 1.55
C PHE A 60 20.09 -7.04 0.68
N LEU A 61 20.70 -7.70 -0.29
CA LEU A 61 20.02 -8.66 -1.15
C LEU A 61 19.57 -9.90 -0.36
N SER A 62 20.48 -10.47 0.44
CA SER A 62 20.17 -11.66 1.25
C SER A 62 19.07 -11.37 2.27
N LYS A 63 19.11 -10.22 2.94
CA LYS A 63 18.07 -9.75 3.87
C LYS A 63 16.73 -9.60 3.15
N SER A 64 16.71 -8.89 2.02
CA SER A 64 15.50 -8.70 1.23
C SER A 64 14.89 -10.02 0.76
N LEU A 65 15.71 -10.99 0.39
CA LEU A 65 15.25 -12.28 -0.09
C LEU A 65 14.76 -13.20 1.05
N SER A 66 15.41 -13.14 2.20
CA SER A 66 15.03 -13.95 3.36
C SER A 66 13.71 -13.51 4.00
N GLU A 67 13.37 -12.22 3.90
CA GLU A 67 12.12 -11.68 4.45
C GLU A 67 10.93 -11.81 3.48
N LEU A 68 11.18 -11.96 2.18
CA LEU A 68 10.14 -12.08 1.14
C LEU A 68 9.08 -13.15 1.47
N PRO A 69 9.42 -14.38 1.89
CA PRO A 69 8.41 -15.38 2.22
C PRO A 69 7.46 -14.95 3.34
N SER A 70 7.97 -14.28 4.36
CA SER A 70 7.16 -13.77 5.48
C SER A 70 6.20 -12.66 5.03
N PHE A 71 6.68 -11.74 4.19
CA PHE A 71 5.88 -10.64 3.63
C PHE A 71 4.91 -11.08 2.51
N ILE A 72 4.96 -12.33 2.09
CA ILE A 72 3.96 -12.93 1.20
C ILE A 72 2.98 -13.76 2.03
N PHE A 73 3.45 -14.66 2.89
CA PHE A 73 2.63 -15.65 3.57
C PHE A 73 1.67 -15.04 4.62
N ILE A 74 2.17 -14.16 5.49
CA ILE A 74 1.36 -13.56 6.57
C ILE A 74 0.24 -12.68 6.00
N PRO A 75 0.50 -11.73 5.06
CA PRO A 75 -0.57 -10.96 4.42
C PRO A 75 -1.55 -11.83 3.64
N SER A 76 -1.11 -12.94 3.04
CA SER A 76 -1.97 -13.85 2.30
C SER A 76 -3.10 -14.41 3.15
N LEU A 77 -2.78 -14.85 4.37
CA LEU A 77 -3.79 -15.37 5.32
C LEU A 77 -4.79 -14.27 5.70
N PHE A 78 -4.31 -13.07 5.99
CA PHE A 78 -5.16 -11.96 6.36
C PHE A 78 -6.10 -11.56 5.21
N ILE A 79 -5.56 -11.40 4.00
CA ILE A 79 -6.34 -11.05 2.81
C ILE A 79 -7.41 -12.12 2.53
N ALA A 80 -7.05 -13.41 2.60
CA ALA A 80 -7.99 -14.50 2.37
C ALA A 80 -9.17 -14.44 3.35
N ILE A 81 -8.92 -14.21 4.62
CA ILE A 81 -9.97 -14.12 5.64
C ILE A 81 -10.83 -12.88 5.42
N VAL A 82 -10.21 -11.70 5.31
CA VAL A 82 -10.95 -10.43 5.25
C VAL A 82 -11.74 -10.29 3.95
N TYR A 83 -11.20 -10.70 2.82
CA TYR A 83 -11.87 -10.63 1.52
C TYR A 83 -13.21 -11.39 1.50
N TRP A 84 -13.20 -12.62 2.01
CA TRP A 84 -14.41 -13.45 2.05
C TRP A 84 -15.40 -13.02 3.14
N MET A 85 -14.90 -12.54 4.28
CA MET A 85 -15.76 -12.06 5.37
C MET A 85 -16.44 -10.72 5.06
N SER A 86 -15.77 -9.83 4.34
CA SER A 86 -16.32 -8.51 3.98
C SER A 86 -17.38 -8.57 2.89
N GLY A 87 -17.41 -9.63 2.09
CA GLY A 87 -18.39 -9.77 1.00
C GLY A 87 -18.04 -8.96 -0.24
N LEU A 88 -16.74 -8.68 -0.48
CA LEU A 88 -16.26 -8.11 -1.72
C LEU A 88 -16.62 -9.00 -2.91
N TYR A 89 -16.46 -8.50 -4.14
CA TYR A 89 -16.92 -9.19 -5.36
C TYR A 89 -16.40 -10.62 -5.45
N ARG A 90 -17.33 -11.59 -5.27
CA ARG A 90 -17.06 -13.02 -5.02
C ARG A 90 -16.67 -13.79 -6.29
N THR A 91 -15.65 -13.35 -7.00
CA THR A 91 -15.09 -14.05 -8.16
C THR A 91 -13.63 -14.40 -7.89
N ALA A 92 -13.22 -15.63 -8.23
CA ALA A 92 -11.82 -16.04 -8.04
C ALA A 92 -10.84 -15.12 -8.74
N ARG A 93 -11.17 -14.63 -9.95
CA ARG A 93 -10.37 -13.67 -10.69
C ARG A 93 -10.15 -12.37 -9.89
N ALA A 94 -11.23 -11.76 -9.37
CA ALA A 94 -11.17 -10.53 -8.60
C ALA A 94 -10.37 -10.70 -7.31
N PHE A 95 -10.50 -11.86 -6.65
CA PHE A 95 -9.70 -12.19 -5.47
C PHE A 95 -8.20 -12.24 -5.78
N PHE A 96 -7.77 -12.96 -6.83
CA PHE A 96 -6.35 -13.07 -7.17
C PHE A 96 -5.75 -11.75 -7.64
N ILE A 97 -6.53 -10.91 -8.32
CA ILE A 97 -6.11 -9.56 -8.70
C ILE A 97 -5.91 -8.70 -7.44
N CYS A 98 -6.89 -8.63 -6.56
CA CYS A 98 -6.79 -7.91 -5.29
C CYS A 98 -5.61 -8.40 -4.44
N TYR A 99 -5.41 -9.71 -4.36
CA TYR A 99 -4.29 -10.33 -3.69
C TYR A 99 -2.94 -9.87 -4.28
N GLY A 100 -2.79 -9.90 -5.61
CA GLY A 100 -1.58 -9.45 -6.28
C GLY A 100 -1.26 -7.97 -6.01
N ILE A 101 -2.27 -7.10 -6.06
CA ILE A 101 -2.12 -5.67 -5.75
C ILE A 101 -1.67 -5.48 -4.29
N LEU A 102 -2.31 -6.16 -3.34
CA LEU A 102 -1.96 -6.03 -1.93
C LEU A 102 -0.56 -6.57 -1.61
N ILE A 103 -0.08 -7.61 -2.29
CA ILE A 103 1.32 -8.06 -2.17
C ILE A 103 2.30 -7.00 -2.70
N LEU A 104 1.98 -6.30 -3.77
CA LEU A 104 2.79 -5.16 -4.25
C LEU A 104 2.80 -4.02 -3.22
N VAL A 105 1.65 -3.70 -2.62
CA VAL A 105 1.55 -2.71 -1.54
C VAL A 105 2.43 -3.07 -0.35
N VAL A 106 2.36 -4.31 0.11
CA VAL A 106 3.20 -4.84 1.20
C VAL A 106 4.68 -4.66 0.89
N ASN A 107 5.14 -5.08 -0.28
CA ASN A 107 6.55 -4.95 -0.66
C ASN A 107 7.00 -3.49 -0.82
N THR A 108 6.10 -2.60 -1.27
CA THR A 108 6.37 -1.16 -1.36
C THR A 108 6.49 -0.54 0.03
N SER A 109 5.58 -0.88 0.94
CA SER A 109 5.59 -0.37 2.32
C SER A 109 6.80 -0.84 3.12
N VAL A 110 7.20 -2.11 2.96
CA VAL A 110 8.45 -2.64 3.52
C VAL A 110 9.66 -1.88 2.99
N SER A 111 9.72 -1.62 1.68
CA SER A 111 10.82 -0.86 1.06
C SER A 111 10.91 0.56 1.62
N PHE A 112 9.76 1.20 1.87
CA PHE A 112 9.70 2.50 2.53
C PHE A 112 10.11 2.41 4.02
N GLY A 113 9.66 1.39 4.75
CA GLY A 113 10.09 1.12 6.12
C GLY A 113 11.60 0.93 6.25
N LEU A 114 12.24 0.28 5.27
CA LEU A 114 13.70 0.15 5.22
C LEU A 114 14.40 1.52 5.05
N ILE A 115 13.84 2.46 4.28
CA ILE A 115 14.38 3.83 4.16
C ILE A 115 14.40 4.49 5.54
N VAL A 116 13.26 4.48 6.24
CA VAL A 116 13.12 5.07 7.57
C VAL A 116 14.11 4.44 8.55
N SER A 117 14.24 3.12 8.52
CA SER A 117 15.15 2.36 9.37
C SER A 117 16.62 2.66 9.09
N CYS A 118 17.00 2.75 7.81
CA CYS A 118 18.37 3.10 7.42
C CYS A 118 18.76 4.53 7.81
N MET A 119 17.80 5.46 7.88
CA MET A 119 18.02 6.84 8.32
C MET A 119 18.14 6.98 9.83
N SER A 120 17.56 6.06 10.59
CA SER A 120 17.46 6.13 12.04
C SER A 120 18.67 5.47 12.72
N GLU A 121 19.09 6.01 13.87
CA GLU A 121 20.18 5.44 14.66
C GLU A 121 19.67 4.39 15.65
N THR A 122 18.47 4.58 16.15
CA THR A 122 17.82 3.70 17.14
C THR A 122 16.44 3.30 16.67
N MET A 123 15.93 2.20 17.24
CA MET A 123 14.56 1.75 16.99
C MET A 123 13.52 2.81 17.39
N ASP A 124 13.71 3.48 18.54
CA ASP A 124 12.78 4.51 19.01
C ASP A 124 12.72 5.71 18.05
N MET A 125 13.86 6.13 17.50
CA MET A 125 13.92 7.17 16.47
C MET A 125 13.21 6.73 15.19
N ALA A 126 13.38 5.48 14.76
CA ALA A 126 12.70 4.94 13.59
C ALA A 126 11.18 4.93 13.77
N LEU A 127 10.69 4.48 14.94
CA LEU A 127 9.27 4.49 15.29
C LEU A 127 8.69 5.90 15.39
N ALA A 128 9.46 6.87 15.87
CA ALA A 128 9.01 8.26 15.94
C ALA A 128 8.93 8.93 14.56
N LEU A 129 9.82 8.56 13.61
CA LEU A 129 9.84 9.12 12.26
C LEU A 129 8.83 8.47 11.31
N ALA A 130 8.45 7.20 11.56
CA ALA A 130 7.58 6.44 10.66
C ALA A 130 6.19 7.09 10.46
N PRO A 131 5.41 7.45 11.51
CA PRO A 131 4.08 8.04 11.32
C PRO A 131 4.11 9.41 10.61
N PRO A 132 4.96 10.38 10.97
CA PRO A 132 5.02 11.68 10.28
C PRO A 132 5.33 11.58 8.78
N LEU A 133 6.09 10.57 8.37
CA LEU A 133 6.40 10.33 6.95
C LEU A 133 5.28 9.57 6.24
N LEU A 134 4.56 8.68 6.95
CA LEU A 134 3.48 7.89 6.37
C LEU A 134 2.18 8.67 6.21
N ILE A 135 1.81 9.52 7.19
CA ILE A 135 0.53 10.23 7.22
C ILE A 135 0.28 11.08 5.96
N PRO A 136 1.24 11.89 5.44
CA PRO A 136 1.02 12.64 4.21
C PRO A 136 0.73 11.75 3.00
N LEU A 137 1.42 10.61 2.89
CA LEU A 137 1.20 9.65 1.80
C LEU A 137 -0.17 8.96 1.91
N PHE A 138 -0.59 8.64 3.13
CA PHE A 138 -1.90 8.08 3.43
C PHE A 138 -3.04 9.05 3.09
N LEU A 139 -2.93 10.33 3.47
CA LEU A 139 -3.94 11.34 3.18
C LEU A 139 -4.12 11.57 1.67
N LEU A 140 -3.04 11.46 0.91
CA LEU A 140 -3.05 11.60 -0.56
C LEU A 140 -3.47 10.32 -1.30
N GLY A 141 -4.01 9.32 -0.57
CA GLY A 141 -4.49 8.05 -1.11
C GLY A 141 -5.78 8.12 -1.95
N GLY A 142 -6.39 9.30 -2.09
CA GLY A 142 -7.52 9.53 -3.00
C GLY A 142 -8.91 9.32 -2.41
N LEU A 143 -9.07 8.57 -1.29
CA LEU A 143 -10.37 8.38 -0.65
C LEU A 143 -10.71 9.51 0.33
N LEU A 144 -9.72 9.99 1.10
CA LEU A 144 -9.93 10.94 2.19
C LEU A 144 -9.96 12.39 1.73
N ILE A 145 -9.21 12.73 0.71
CA ILE A 145 -9.12 14.08 0.15
C ILE A 145 -9.39 14.02 -1.33
N ASN A 146 -10.32 14.88 -1.80
CA ASN A 146 -10.53 15.05 -3.24
C ASN A 146 -9.24 15.64 -3.86
N ILE A 147 -8.70 14.94 -4.85
CA ILE A 147 -7.44 15.28 -5.54
C ILE A 147 -7.47 16.69 -6.13
N ASP A 148 -8.64 17.17 -6.58
CA ASP A 148 -8.80 18.51 -7.14
C ASP A 148 -8.70 19.63 -6.11
N SER A 149 -8.92 19.33 -4.84
CA SER A 149 -8.81 20.30 -3.74
C SER A 149 -7.38 20.45 -3.18
N ILE A 150 -6.43 19.64 -3.66
CA ILE A 150 -5.04 19.67 -3.18
C ILE A 150 -4.31 20.91 -3.76
N PRO A 151 -3.67 21.73 -2.91
CA PRO A 151 -2.85 22.84 -3.37
C PRO A 151 -1.74 22.38 -4.34
N VAL A 152 -1.47 23.18 -5.37
CA VAL A 152 -0.55 22.85 -6.48
C VAL A 152 0.83 22.42 -5.99
N TYR A 153 1.33 23.02 -4.89
CA TYR A 153 2.63 22.71 -4.30
C TYR A 153 2.70 21.35 -3.58
N PHE A 154 1.55 20.71 -3.29
CA PHE A 154 1.50 19.34 -2.76
C PHE A 154 1.10 18.30 -3.81
N LYS A 155 0.67 18.71 -5.01
CA LYS A 155 0.25 17.76 -6.07
C LYS A 155 1.34 16.78 -6.48
N TRP A 156 2.61 17.17 -6.41
CA TRP A 156 3.71 16.26 -6.74
C TRP A 156 3.86 15.10 -5.74
N LEU A 157 3.48 15.30 -4.47
CA LEU A 157 3.62 14.29 -3.42
C LEU A 157 2.67 13.10 -3.62
N GLN A 158 1.51 13.32 -4.28
CA GLN A 158 0.56 12.24 -4.61
C GLN A 158 1.17 11.15 -5.49
N TYR A 159 2.15 11.49 -6.34
CA TYR A 159 2.82 10.53 -7.22
C TYR A 159 3.74 9.56 -6.47
N PHE A 160 4.14 9.89 -5.26
CA PHE A 160 4.91 9.02 -4.36
C PHE A 160 4.00 8.16 -3.46
N SER A 161 2.69 8.43 -3.45
CA SER A 161 1.74 7.67 -2.64
C SER A 161 1.32 6.37 -3.34
N TRP A 162 1.77 5.24 -2.82
CA TRP A 162 1.27 3.93 -3.28
C TRP A 162 -0.18 3.67 -2.88
N PHE A 163 -0.71 4.38 -1.87
CA PHE A 163 -2.12 4.29 -1.48
C PHE A 163 -3.05 4.67 -2.62
N LYS A 164 -2.71 5.72 -3.39
CA LYS A 164 -3.50 6.18 -4.53
C LYS A 164 -3.65 5.08 -5.58
N TYR A 165 -2.53 4.56 -6.06
CA TYR A 165 -2.52 3.54 -7.12
C TYR A 165 -3.17 2.23 -6.66
N ALA A 166 -2.90 1.83 -5.41
CA ALA A 166 -3.49 0.64 -4.84
C ALA A 166 -5.01 0.76 -4.68
N PHE A 167 -5.50 1.91 -4.21
CA PHE A 167 -6.93 2.16 -4.07
C PHE A 167 -7.63 2.19 -5.44
N GLU A 168 -7.06 2.89 -6.42
CA GLU A 168 -7.59 2.95 -7.79
C GLU A 168 -7.71 1.55 -8.39
N LEU A 169 -6.65 0.74 -8.33
CA LEU A 169 -6.66 -0.63 -8.85
C LEU A 169 -7.67 -1.57 -8.15
N ILE A 170 -7.77 -1.51 -6.82
CA ILE A 170 -8.69 -2.37 -6.08
C ILE A 170 -10.14 -1.92 -6.31
N ALA A 171 -10.39 -0.61 -6.37
CA ALA A 171 -11.70 -0.07 -6.64
C ALA A 171 -12.19 -0.41 -8.06
N LEU A 172 -11.32 -0.28 -9.07
CA LEU A 172 -11.62 -0.71 -10.44
C LEU A 172 -11.96 -2.21 -10.49
N ASN A 173 -11.13 -3.06 -9.85
CA ASN A 173 -11.38 -4.50 -9.79
C ASN A 173 -12.71 -4.87 -9.10
N GLN A 174 -13.16 -4.04 -8.14
CA GLN A 174 -14.42 -4.25 -7.43
C GLN A 174 -15.64 -3.79 -8.25
N TRP A 175 -15.57 -2.60 -8.84
CA TRP A 175 -16.76 -1.92 -9.40
C TRP A 175 -16.96 -2.16 -10.89
N GLU A 176 -15.91 -2.46 -11.68
CA GLU A 176 -16.00 -2.68 -13.12
C GLU A 176 -17.04 -3.74 -13.53
N SER A 177 -17.21 -4.77 -12.72
CA SER A 177 -18.09 -5.92 -13.03
C SER A 177 -19.48 -5.85 -12.35
N ILE A 178 -19.84 -4.72 -11.73
CA ILE A 178 -21.12 -4.55 -11.05
C ILE A 178 -22.06 -3.70 -11.89
N ASP A 179 -23.02 -4.35 -12.57
CA ASP A 179 -23.99 -3.66 -13.44
C ASP A 179 -25.14 -3.01 -12.68
N ASN A 180 -25.52 -3.54 -11.50
CA ASN A 180 -26.64 -3.05 -10.72
C ASN A 180 -26.30 -2.93 -9.23
N ILE A 181 -26.54 -1.75 -8.67
CA ILE A 181 -26.41 -1.46 -7.24
C ILE A 181 -27.82 -1.35 -6.66
N GLY A 182 -28.11 -2.10 -5.58
CA GLY A 182 -29.42 -2.14 -4.94
C GLY A 182 -29.85 -0.78 -4.39
N GLY A 183 -31.18 -0.59 -4.25
CA GLY A 183 -31.76 0.65 -3.72
C GLY A 183 -32.16 1.70 -4.77
N CYS A 184 -32.04 1.38 -6.06
CA CYS A 184 -32.58 2.18 -7.17
C CYS A 184 -33.90 1.57 -7.66
N GLU A 185 -34.99 1.73 -6.92
CA GLU A 185 -36.33 1.29 -7.36
C GLU A 185 -36.94 2.35 -8.31
N GLY A 186 -36.62 2.23 -9.61
CA GLY A 186 -37.19 3.01 -10.70
C GLY A 186 -36.32 4.18 -11.18
N PRO A 187 -36.55 4.63 -12.45
CA PRO A 187 -35.68 5.61 -13.11
C PRO A 187 -35.81 7.06 -12.55
N ASN A 188 -36.70 7.30 -11.58
CA ASN A 188 -36.98 8.61 -11.00
C ASN A 188 -36.86 8.67 -9.46
N SER A 189 -36.17 7.71 -8.82
CA SER A 189 -35.95 7.76 -7.37
C SER A 189 -34.88 8.81 -7.06
N SER A 190 -35.26 9.85 -6.31
CA SER A 190 -34.36 10.92 -5.84
C SER A 190 -33.17 10.43 -5.00
N ASP A 191 -33.22 9.19 -4.56
CA ASP A 191 -32.25 8.56 -3.65
C ASP A 191 -31.24 7.66 -4.38
N CYS A 192 -31.35 7.51 -5.72
CA CYS A 192 -30.41 6.71 -6.51
C CYS A 192 -29.24 7.57 -6.99
N VAL A 193 -28.14 7.54 -6.26
CA VAL A 193 -26.90 8.23 -6.62
C VAL A 193 -26.02 7.33 -7.49
N PHE A 194 -25.98 6.03 -7.19
CA PHE A 194 -25.13 5.04 -7.85
C PHE A 194 -25.95 3.91 -8.46
N PRO A 195 -26.41 4.03 -9.72
CA PRO A 195 -27.16 2.97 -10.38
C PRO A 195 -26.31 1.74 -10.73
N ASN A 196 -25.04 1.94 -11.06
CA ASN A 196 -24.08 0.88 -11.43
C ASN A 196 -22.65 1.22 -10.99
N GLY A 197 -21.75 0.25 -11.12
CA GLY A 197 -20.35 0.43 -10.73
C GLY A 197 -19.57 1.45 -11.55
N HIS A 198 -19.92 1.66 -12.84
CA HIS A 198 -19.27 2.68 -13.67
C HIS A 198 -19.53 4.10 -13.14
N VAL A 199 -20.73 4.38 -12.63
CA VAL A 199 -21.01 5.68 -12.00
C VAL A 199 -20.21 5.85 -10.70
N VAL A 200 -19.97 4.78 -9.95
CA VAL A 200 -19.08 4.83 -8.78
C VAL A 200 -17.64 5.16 -9.19
N ILE A 201 -17.14 4.51 -10.24
CA ILE A 201 -15.80 4.77 -10.80
C ILE A 201 -15.65 6.24 -11.20
N GLU A 202 -16.63 6.78 -11.94
CA GLU A 202 -16.65 8.17 -12.38
C GLU A 202 -16.74 9.16 -11.20
N TYR A 203 -17.60 8.88 -10.23
CA TYR A 203 -17.78 9.71 -9.03
C TYR A 203 -16.50 9.87 -8.21
N PHE A 204 -15.71 8.82 -8.07
CA PHE A 204 -14.40 8.85 -7.38
C PHE A 204 -13.26 9.31 -8.29
N GLY A 205 -13.52 9.66 -9.55
CA GLY A 205 -12.51 10.12 -10.50
C GLY A 205 -11.49 9.05 -10.88
N LEU A 206 -11.89 7.77 -10.82
CA LEU A 206 -11.05 6.63 -11.20
C LEU A 206 -11.07 6.47 -12.73
N VAL A 207 -9.96 6.09 -13.33
CA VAL A 207 -9.84 6.00 -14.80
C VAL A 207 -9.45 4.58 -15.20
N GLU A 208 -10.38 3.87 -15.84
CA GLU A 208 -10.18 2.48 -16.28
C GLU A 208 -8.94 2.31 -17.21
N SER A 209 -8.62 3.32 -18.01
CA SER A 209 -7.46 3.29 -18.91
C SER A 209 -6.10 3.29 -18.19
N HIS A 210 -6.07 3.62 -16.91
CA HIS A 210 -4.84 3.70 -16.10
C HIS A 210 -4.40 2.38 -15.48
N TRP A 211 -5.15 1.28 -15.62
CA TRP A 211 -4.87 -0.01 -15.02
C TRP A 211 -3.40 -0.47 -15.15
N ASN A 212 -2.88 -0.54 -16.37
CA ASN A 212 -1.51 -0.95 -16.62
C ASN A 212 -0.48 0.08 -16.12
N LEU A 213 -0.85 1.35 -16.15
CA LEU A 213 -0.01 2.45 -15.71
C LEU A 213 0.16 2.41 -14.18
N ASP A 214 -0.92 2.21 -13.43
CA ASP A 214 -0.89 2.15 -11.97
C ASP A 214 -0.13 0.94 -11.44
N ILE A 215 -0.28 -0.22 -12.08
CA ILE A 215 0.55 -1.39 -11.75
C ILE A 215 2.03 -1.08 -12.00
N SER A 216 2.37 -0.47 -13.13
CA SER A 216 3.76 -0.15 -13.45
C SER A 216 4.34 0.91 -12.50
N LEU A 217 3.53 1.87 -12.05
CA LEU A 217 3.93 2.86 -11.06
C LEU A 217 4.14 2.25 -9.67
N LEU A 218 3.26 1.33 -9.23
CA LEU A 218 3.47 0.59 -7.98
C LEU A 218 4.78 -0.20 -7.99
N VAL A 219 5.05 -0.92 -9.07
CA VAL A 219 6.31 -1.67 -9.23
C VAL A 219 7.51 -0.72 -9.26
N THR A 220 7.40 0.41 -9.94
CA THR A 220 8.46 1.42 -10.01
C THR A 220 8.73 2.04 -8.63
N LEU A 221 7.69 2.34 -7.86
CA LEU A 221 7.83 2.84 -6.49
C LEU A 221 8.48 1.80 -5.57
N MET A 222 8.07 0.53 -5.65
CA MET A 222 8.67 -0.57 -4.89
C MET A 222 10.18 -0.67 -5.15
N ILE A 223 10.58 -0.67 -6.43
CA ILE A 223 12.00 -0.75 -6.81
C ILE A 223 12.74 0.54 -6.42
N GLY A 224 12.14 1.70 -6.67
CA GLY A 224 12.72 3.01 -6.34
C GLY A 224 13.02 3.16 -4.86
N TYR A 225 12.05 2.84 -4.00
CA TYR A 225 12.26 2.88 -2.55
C TYR A 225 13.32 1.87 -2.09
N ARG A 226 13.39 0.70 -2.70
CA ARG A 226 14.41 -0.30 -2.38
C ARG A 226 15.81 0.17 -2.76
N ILE A 227 15.95 0.82 -3.91
CA ILE A 227 17.23 1.44 -4.34
C ILE A 227 17.63 2.57 -3.38
N ILE A 228 16.70 3.44 -3.01
CA ILE A 228 16.97 4.53 -2.05
C ILE A 228 17.42 3.97 -0.70
N ALA A 229 16.74 2.95 -0.17
CA ALA A 229 17.13 2.28 1.07
C ALA A 229 18.55 1.70 0.98
N PHE A 230 18.87 1.04 -0.14
CA PHE A 230 20.22 0.52 -0.38
C PHE A 230 21.29 1.62 -0.42
N ILE A 231 21.02 2.73 -1.11
CA ILE A 231 21.97 3.86 -1.19
C ILE A 231 22.24 4.45 0.21
N ILE A 232 21.18 4.64 1.01
CA ILE A 232 21.32 5.16 2.38
C ILE A 232 22.15 4.20 3.23
N LEU A 233 21.86 2.89 3.18
CA LEU A 233 22.61 1.86 3.88
C LEU A 233 24.09 1.84 3.46
N PHE A 234 24.36 1.95 2.17
CA PHE A 234 25.70 1.96 1.61
C PHE A 234 26.53 3.18 2.08
N ILE A 235 25.90 4.36 2.09
CA ILE A 235 26.55 5.59 2.58
C ILE A 235 26.83 5.45 4.08
N ARG A 236 25.90 4.90 4.85
CA ARG A 236 26.04 4.69 6.29
C ARG A 236 27.14 3.69 6.62
N ALA A 237 27.21 2.57 5.91
CA ALA A 237 28.26 1.57 6.06
C ALA A 237 29.65 2.16 5.78
N ARG A 238 29.80 2.96 4.75
CA ARG A 238 31.08 3.64 4.46
C ARG A 238 31.49 4.62 5.55
N ARG A 239 30.56 5.40 6.08
CA ARG A 239 30.83 6.36 7.16
C ARG A 239 31.20 5.68 8.49
N SER A 240 30.76 4.45 8.70
CA SER A 240 31.08 3.68 9.92
C SER A 240 32.53 3.19 9.96
N VAL A 241 33.21 3.12 8.82
CA VAL A 241 34.59 2.62 8.69
C VAL A 241 35.60 3.77 8.50
N SER A 242 35.13 4.95 8.15
CA SER A 242 35.91 6.18 8.08
C SER A 242 36.09 6.82 9.44
#